data_419c8a03f9c673dacf22cffa47dc81e1
#
_entry.id   419c8a03f9c673dacf22cffa47dc81e1
#
_cell.length_a   1.000
_cell.length_b   1.000
_cell.length_c   1.000
_cell.angle_alpha   90.00
_cell.angle_beta   90.00
_cell.angle_gamma   90.00
#
_symmetry.space_group_name_H-M   'P 1'
#
loop_
_entity.id
_entity.type
_entity.pdbx_description
1 polymer ?
#
loop_
_entity_poly.entity_id
_entity_poly.type
_entity_poly.pdbx_seq_one_letter_code
_entity_poly.pdbx_strand_id
1 'polypeptide(L)'
;MFNVDHLGIAVKSIAQARKFYEQLGMRVVGEETVEHEKVRAAMVPVGETRFELLEPTSDDSVIAKFIAKRGEGLHHVAVHVNDISATFEELKRKGVRLISEEIKVGAGGHLYIFVHPSATGGVLLELCQDSISAV
;
A
#
# COMPACT_ATOMS: atom_id res chain seq x y z
N MET A 1 5.01 -18.66 -0.86
CA MET A 1 3.60 -18.61 -0.44
C MET A 1 3.11 -17.19 -0.42
N PHE A 2 1.89 -16.96 -0.84
CA PHE A 2 1.31 -15.62 -0.84
C PHE A 2 0.62 -15.35 0.50
N ASN A 3 0.75 -14.12 0.97
CA ASN A 3 0.09 -13.67 2.19
C ASN A 3 -0.44 -12.27 1.95
N VAL A 4 -1.56 -11.93 2.59
CA VAL A 4 -2.01 -10.55 2.60
C VAL A 4 -1.08 -9.76 3.51
N ASP A 5 -0.31 -8.85 2.93
CA ASP A 5 0.63 -8.03 3.68
C ASP A 5 -0.08 -6.91 4.42
N HIS A 6 -0.89 -6.16 3.71
CA HIS A 6 -1.67 -5.08 4.32
C HIS A 6 -2.86 -4.67 3.45
N LEU A 7 -3.75 -3.90 4.05
CA LEU A 7 -4.85 -3.22 3.37
C LEU A 7 -4.59 -1.72 3.46
N GLY A 8 -4.47 -1.06 2.32
CA GLY A 8 -4.24 0.38 2.27
C GLY A 8 -5.56 1.13 2.36
N ILE A 9 -5.68 2.03 3.32
CA ILE A 9 -6.90 2.80 3.58
C ILE A 9 -6.59 4.29 3.43
N ALA A 10 -7.27 4.94 2.49
CA ALA A 10 -7.10 6.36 2.25
C ALA A 10 -7.89 7.16 3.29
N VAL A 11 -7.22 8.04 4.00
CA VAL A 11 -7.84 8.87 5.04
C VAL A 11 -7.43 10.33 4.85
N LYS A 12 -8.32 11.25 5.20
CA LYS A 12 -8.01 12.68 5.14
C LYS A 12 -7.03 13.08 6.23
N SER A 13 -7.08 12.38 7.37
CA SER A 13 -6.26 12.70 8.53
C SER A 13 -6.00 11.43 9.34
N ILE A 14 -4.72 11.07 9.48
CA ILE A 14 -4.33 9.95 10.34
C ILE A 14 -4.70 10.27 11.79
N ALA A 15 -4.51 11.51 12.22
CA ALA A 15 -4.84 11.91 13.60
C ALA A 15 -6.32 11.67 13.92
N GLN A 16 -7.21 11.84 12.96
CA GLN A 16 -8.64 11.59 13.16
C GLN A 16 -8.96 10.11 13.00
N ALA A 17 -8.43 9.46 11.96
CA ALA A 17 -8.74 8.07 11.67
C ALA A 17 -8.27 7.13 12.77
N ARG A 18 -7.10 7.38 13.35
CA ARG A 18 -6.55 6.52 14.40
C ARG A 18 -7.40 6.47 15.66
N LYS A 19 -8.23 7.47 15.90
CA LYS A 19 -9.07 7.53 17.11
C LYS A 19 -9.98 6.33 17.25
N PHE A 20 -10.61 5.91 16.15
CA PHE A 20 -11.49 4.74 16.18
C PHE A 20 -10.70 3.47 16.55
N TYR A 21 -9.56 3.25 15.89
CA TYR A 21 -8.76 2.04 16.11
C TYR A 21 -8.25 1.99 17.55
N GLU A 22 -7.81 3.13 18.08
CA GLU A 22 -7.33 3.22 19.45
C GLU A 22 -8.46 2.99 20.45
N GLN A 23 -9.67 3.50 20.17
CA GLN A 23 -10.84 3.26 21.01
C GLN A 23 -11.22 1.78 21.06
N LEU A 24 -10.99 1.07 19.96
CA LEU A 24 -11.23 -0.38 19.90
C LEU A 24 -10.18 -1.17 20.67
N GLY A 25 -9.06 -0.54 21.02
CA GLY A 25 -7.97 -1.20 21.73
C GLY A 25 -6.80 -1.58 20.83
N MET A 26 -6.85 -1.19 19.55
CA MET A 26 -5.77 -1.48 18.60
C MET A 26 -4.66 -0.45 18.76
N ARG A 27 -3.45 -0.84 18.40
CA ARG A 27 -2.29 0.06 18.44
C ARG A 27 -2.03 0.62 17.05
N VAL A 28 -1.66 1.90 17.01
CA VAL A 28 -1.21 2.56 15.78
C VAL A 28 0.28 2.79 15.92
N VAL A 29 1.06 2.29 14.97
CA VAL A 29 2.52 2.33 15.03
C VAL A 29 3.11 2.83 13.73
N GLY A 30 4.34 3.32 13.77
CA GLY A 30 5.16 3.54 12.59
C GLY A 30 4.69 4.64 11.65
N GLU A 31 4.37 5.84 12.14
CA GLU A 31 4.11 6.94 11.22
C GLU A 31 5.36 7.32 10.44
N GLU A 32 5.22 7.41 9.13
CA GLU A 32 6.33 7.68 8.22
C GLU A 32 5.82 8.47 7.01
N THR A 33 6.63 9.42 6.52
CA THR A 33 6.33 10.12 5.27
C THR A 33 7.09 9.47 4.12
N VAL A 34 6.36 9.12 3.06
CA VAL A 34 6.95 8.57 1.84
C VAL A 34 6.90 9.70 0.81
N GLU A 35 8.00 10.43 0.69
CA GLU A 35 8.07 11.68 -0.07
C GLU A 35 7.67 11.54 -1.54
N HIS A 36 8.20 10.52 -2.22
CA HIS A 36 7.93 10.36 -3.66
C HIS A 36 6.48 9.95 -3.95
N GLU A 37 5.77 9.42 -2.95
CA GLU A 37 4.35 9.09 -3.09
C GLU A 37 3.44 10.18 -2.55
N LYS A 38 4.03 11.16 -1.89
CA LYS A 38 3.31 12.29 -1.30
C LYS A 38 2.23 11.83 -0.33
N VAL A 39 2.61 10.88 0.52
CA VAL A 39 1.73 10.34 1.56
C VAL A 39 2.46 10.22 2.89
N ARG A 40 1.67 10.30 3.94
CA ARG A 40 2.07 9.93 5.28
C ARG A 40 1.37 8.61 5.59
N ALA A 41 2.09 7.65 6.14
CA ALA A 41 1.56 6.32 6.40
C ALA A 41 1.67 5.98 7.88
N ALA A 42 0.65 5.31 8.41
CA ALA A 42 0.65 4.78 9.77
C ALA A 42 0.08 3.37 9.75
N MET A 43 0.64 2.48 10.56
CA MET A 43 0.28 1.08 10.56
C MET A 43 -0.58 0.72 11.76
N VAL A 44 -1.61 -0.08 11.53
CA VAL A 44 -2.47 -0.66 12.57
C VAL A 44 -2.35 -2.17 12.46
N PRO A 45 -1.53 -2.82 13.29
CA PRO A 45 -1.39 -4.29 13.23
C PRO A 45 -2.71 -5.01 13.51
N VAL A 46 -3.00 -6.02 12.68
CA VAL A 46 -4.20 -6.87 12.80
C VAL A 46 -3.74 -8.31 12.61
N GLY A 47 -3.38 -8.99 13.70
CA GLY A 47 -2.79 -10.32 13.61
C GLY A 47 -1.51 -10.29 12.79
N GLU A 48 -1.43 -11.12 11.76
CA GLU A 48 -0.25 -11.18 10.89
C GLU A 48 -0.28 -10.18 9.74
N THR A 49 -1.37 -9.45 9.58
CA THR A 49 -1.51 -8.41 8.57
C THR A 49 -1.63 -7.06 9.26
N ARG A 50 -1.99 -6.02 8.52
CA ARG A 50 -2.18 -4.69 9.08
C ARG A 50 -3.01 -3.82 8.15
N PHE A 51 -3.64 -2.80 8.72
CA PHE A 51 -4.16 -1.69 7.94
C PHE A 51 -3.04 -0.67 7.80
N GLU A 52 -2.91 -0.09 6.62
CA GLU A 52 -1.99 1.01 6.39
C GLU A 52 -2.85 2.25 6.12
N LEU A 53 -2.85 3.18 7.07
CA LEU A 53 -3.59 4.44 6.94
C LEU A 53 -2.74 5.39 6.10
N LEU A 54 -3.31 5.91 5.02
CA LEU A 54 -2.59 6.74 4.06
C LEU A 54 -3.23 8.12 3.99
N GLU A 55 -2.47 9.13 4.43
CA GLU A 55 -2.89 10.53 4.41
C GLU A 55 -2.10 11.26 3.33
N PRO A 56 -2.76 12.00 2.41
CA PRO A 56 -2.02 12.73 1.38
C PRO A 56 -1.28 13.92 1.99
N THR A 57 -0.05 14.16 1.50
CA THR A 57 0.73 15.32 1.91
C THR A 57 0.62 16.48 0.92
N SER A 58 -0.01 16.26 -0.24
CA SER A 58 -0.27 17.31 -1.24
C SER A 58 -1.46 16.93 -2.10
N ASP A 59 -2.05 17.93 -2.76
CA ASP A 59 -3.25 17.71 -3.58
C ASP A 59 -2.98 16.88 -4.83
N ASP A 60 -1.75 16.77 -5.28
CA ASP A 60 -1.40 16.00 -6.47
C ASP A 60 -0.99 14.55 -6.16
N SER A 61 -1.11 14.13 -4.92
CA SER A 61 -0.85 12.73 -4.58
C SER A 61 -1.96 11.83 -5.12
N VAL A 62 -1.62 10.57 -5.38
CA VAL A 62 -2.59 9.57 -5.83
C VAL A 62 -3.71 9.40 -4.78
N ILE A 63 -3.35 9.44 -3.50
CA ILE A 63 -4.33 9.30 -2.42
C ILE A 63 -5.26 10.51 -2.35
N ALA A 64 -4.73 11.73 -2.54
CA ALA A 64 -5.58 12.93 -2.57
C ALA A 64 -6.61 12.85 -3.70
N LYS A 65 -6.17 12.41 -4.88
CA LYS A 65 -7.06 12.24 -6.04
C LYS A 65 -8.10 11.17 -5.80
N PHE A 66 -7.71 10.08 -5.16
CA PHE A 66 -8.65 9.02 -4.80
C PHE A 66 -9.74 9.53 -3.86
N ILE A 67 -9.34 10.25 -2.80
CA ILE A 67 -10.29 10.80 -1.83
C ILE A 67 -11.22 11.81 -2.50
N ALA A 68 -10.70 12.67 -3.37
CA ALA A 68 -11.51 13.66 -4.08
C ALA A 68 -12.57 13.00 -4.96
N LYS A 69 -12.25 11.85 -5.56
CA LYS A 69 -13.14 11.16 -6.49
C LYS A 69 -14.07 10.18 -5.79
N ARG A 70 -13.61 9.49 -4.76
CA ARG A 70 -14.36 8.38 -4.13
C ARG A 70 -14.60 8.54 -2.64
N GLY A 71 -13.99 9.55 -2.00
CA GLY A 71 -14.03 9.69 -0.55
C GLY A 71 -13.01 8.81 0.14
N GLU A 72 -13.02 8.83 1.46
CA GLU A 72 -12.14 7.97 2.26
C GLU A 72 -12.56 6.51 2.13
N GLY A 73 -11.61 5.60 2.28
CA GLY A 73 -11.91 4.18 2.30
C GLY A 73 -10.78 3.32 1.78
N LEU A 74 -11.10 2.07 1.51
CA LEU A 74 -10.13 1.08 1.04
C LEU A 74 -9.58 1.49 -0.32
N HIS A 75 -8.26 1.62 -0.39
CA HIS A 75 -7.56 2.02 -1.61
C HIS A 75 -6.95 0.82 -2.34
N HIS A 76 -6.27 -0.06 -1.60
CA HIS A 76 -5.62 -1.20 -2.23
C HIS A 76 -5.45 -2.36 -1.26
N VAL A 77 -5.21 -3.54 -1.85
CA VAL A 77 -4.85 -4.76 -1.13
C VAL A 77 -3.42 -5.10 -1.52
N ALA A 78 -2.56 -5.34 -0.55
CA ALA A 78 -1.18 -5.71 -0.80
C ALA A 78 -0.94 -7.18 -0.46
N VAL A 79 -0.34 -7.89 -1.39
CA VAL A 79 0.00 -9.32 -1.24
C VAL A 79 1.51 -9.46 -1.24
N HIS A 80 2.01 -10.16 -0.24
CA HIS A 80 3.44 -10.45 -0.14
C HIS A 80 3.83 -11.55 -1.12
N VAL A 81 4.94 -11.32 -1.83
CA VAL A 81 5.56 -12.31 -2.72
C VAL A 81 7.00 -12.56 -2.28
N ASN A 82 7.53 -13.74 -2.58
CA ASN A 82 8.87 -14.12 -2.14
C ASN A 82 9.99 -13.45 -2.95
N ASP A 83 9.74 -13.23 -4.24
CA ASP A 83 10.74 -12.64 -5.14
C ASP A 83 10.03 -11.69 -6.10
N ILE A 84 10.02 -10.41 -5.74
CA ILE A 84 9.30 -9.41 -6.52
C ILE A 84 9.92 -9.17 -7.90
N SER A 85 11.23 -9.29 -8.01
CA SER A 85 11.90 -9.12 -9.31
C SER A 85 11.47 -10.20 -10.27
N ALA A 86 11.47 -11.46 -9.83
CA ALA A 86 11.03 -12.58 -10.66
C ALA A 86 9.54 -12.45 -10.99
N THR A 87 8.72 -12.05 -10.03
CA THR A 87 7.28 -11.86 -10.23
C THR A 87 7.03 -10.75 -11.26
N PHE A 88 7.72 -9.63 -11.14
CA PHE A 88 7.58 -8.50 -12.05
C PHE A 88 7.89 -8.91 -13.50
N GLU A 89 9.02 -9.59 -13.70
CA GLU A 89 9.43 -10.06 -15.03
C GLU A 89 8.44 -11.07 -15.60
N GLU A 90 7.95 -12.00 -14.76
CA GLU A 90 6.98 -13.01 -15.17
C GLU A 90 5.67 -12.36 -15.63
N LEU A 91 5.17 -11.39 -14.88
CA LEU A 91 3.93 -10.69 -15.23
C LEU A 91 4.07 -9.90 -16.53
N LYS A 92 5.22 -9.24 -16.74
CA LYS A 92 5.49 -8.54 -17.99
C LYS A 92 5.52 -9.51 -19.15
N ARG A 93 6.20 -10.65 -18.98
CA ARG A 93 6.31 -11.68 -20.01
C ARG A 93 4.94 -12.25 -20.40
N LYS A 94 4.02 -12.35 -19.44
CA LYS A 94 2.67 -12.83 -19.68
C LYS A 94 1.71 -11.76 -20.22
N GLY A 95 2.19 -10.54 -20.39
CA GLY A 95 1.38 -9.45 -20.91
C GLY A 95 0.38 -8.88 -19.92
N VAL A 96 0.57 -9.10 -18.63
CA VAL A 96 -0.31 -8.55 -17.59
C VAL A 96 -0.12 -7.03 -17.53
N ARG A 97 -1.24 -6.30 -17.48
CA ARG A 97 -1.19 -4.84 -17.41
C ARG A 97 -0.76 -4.39 -16.01
N LEU A 98 0.38 -3.73 -15.93
CA LEU A 98 0.94 -3.19 -14.69
C LEU A 98 0.84 -1.68 -14.70
N ILE A 99 0.57 -1.07 -13.53
CA ILE A 99 0.64 0.38 -13.37
C ILE A 99 2.11 0.79 -13.23
N SER A 100 2.88 0.00 -12.44
CA SER A 100 4.27 0.31 -12.18
C SER A 100 5.16 -0.08 -13.36
N GLU A 101 6.00 0.85 -13.80
CA GLU A 101 6.97 0.57 -14.87
C GLU A 101 8.26 -0.02 -14.31
N GLU A 102 8.45 0.11 -13.00
CA GLU A 102 9.64 -0.39 -12.31
C GLU A 102 9.25 -0.75 -10.88
N ILE A 103 10.11 -1.52 -10.21
CA ILE A 103 9.94 -1.84 -8.80
C ILE A 103 10.28 -0.60 -7.98
N LYS A 104 9.40 -0.24 -7.05
CA LYS A 104 9.53 0.97 -6.24
C LYS A 104 9.74 0.62 -4.78
N VAL A 105 10.17 1.63 -4.01
CA VAL A 105 10.39 1.49 -2.55
C VAL A 105 9.34 2.32 -1.83
N GLY A 106 8.62 1.70 -0.90
CA GLY A 106 7.58 2.36 -0.12
C GLY A 106 7.92 2.45 1.38
N ALA A 107 6.88 2.63 2.18
CA ALA A 107 7.01 2.76 3.63
C ALA A 107 7.75 1.57 4.22
N GLY A 108 8.62 1.85 5.20
CA GLY A 108 9.43 0.80 5.82
C GLY A 108 10.48 0.19 4.91
N GLY A 109 10.69 0.76 3.73
CA GLY A 109 11.69 0.28 2.78
C GLY A 109 11.25 -0.95 1.98
N HIS A 110 9.98 -1.36 2.06
CA HIS A 110 9.52 -2.51 1.30
C HIS A 110 9.49 -2.22 -0.20
N LEU A 111 9.68 -3.25 -0.99
CA LEU A 111 9.64 -3.16 -2.45
C LEU A 111 8.23 -3.46 -2.94
N TYR A 112 7.75 -2.72 -3.95
CA TYR A 112 6.40 -2.94 -4.41
C TYR A 112 6.20 -2.62 -5.90
N ILE A 113 5.14 -3.20 -6.45
CA ILE A 113 4.59 -2.86 -7.77
C ILE A 113 3.07 -2.88 -7.66
N PHE A 114 2.39 -2.12 -8.54
CA PHE A 114 0.93 -2.15 -8.64
C PHE A 114 0.49 -2.80 -9.94
N VAL A 115 -0.50 -3.68 -9.83
CA VAL A 115 -1.17 -4.32 -10.96
C VAL A 115 -2.40 -3.49 -11.30
N HIS A 116 -2.62 -3.22 -12.61
CA HIS A 116 -3.77 -2.42 -13.03
C HIS A 116 -5.07 -3.16 -12.68
N PRO A 117 -6.09 -2.45 -12.16
CA PRO A 117 -7.36 -3.09 -11.79
C PRO A 117 -8.05 -3.87 -12.91
N SER A 118 -7.79 -3.53 -14.17
CA SER A 118 -8.37 -4.29 -15.30
C SER A 118 -7.90 -5.74 -15.33
N ALA A 119 -6.74 -6.04 -14.74
CA ALA A 119 -6.20 -7.40 -14.70
C ALA A 119 -6.75 -8.21 -13.51
N THR A 120 -7.40 -7.55 -12.55
CA THR A 120 -7.79 -8.17 -11.27
C THR A 120 -9.29 -8.12 -11.01
N GLY A 121 -10.09 -7.69 -11.98
CA GLY A 121 -11.53 -7.56 -11.77
C GLY A 121 -11.91 -6.34 -10.94
N GLY A 122 -11.11 -5.30 -10.96
CA GLY A 122 -11.43 -4.03 -10.29
C GLY A 122 -10.71 -3.77 -8.99
N VAL A 123 -9.83 -4.68 -8.55
CA VAL A 123 -9.06 -4.50 -7.32
C VAL A 123 -7.69 -3.89 -7.65
N LEU A 124 -7.35 -2.79 -7.00
CA LEU A 124 -6.00 -2.27 -7.09
C LEU A 124 -5.13 -3.16 -6.21
N LEU A 125 -4.35 -4.01 -6.85
CA LEU A 125 -3.50 -5.00 -6.17
C LEU A 125 -2.06 -4.53 -6.15
N GLU A 126 -1.49 -4.45 -4.95
CA GLU A 126 -0.08 -4.22 -4.75
C GLU A 126 0.59 -5.56 -4.51
N LEU A 127 1.72 -5.80 -5.14
CA LEU A 127 2.59 -6.93 -4.81
C LEU A 127 3.82 -6.36 -4.12
N CYS A 128 4.21 -6.94 -3.00
CA CYS A 128 5.28 -6.38 -2.20
C CYS A 128 6.19 -7.45 -1.61
N GLN A 129 7.37 -7.00 -1.23
CA GLN A 129 8.39 -7.83 -0.60
C GLN A 129 9.13 -6.94 0.38
N ASP A 130 9.47 -7.48 1.54
CA ASP A 130 10.27 -6.75 2.50
C ASP A 130 11.62 -6.38 1.84
N SER A 131 12.18 -5.24 2.26
CA SER A 131 13.47 -4.84 1.75
C SER A 131 14.47 -5.98 1.99
N ILE A 132 15.29 -6.24 0.97
CA ILE A 132 16.38 -7.21 1.13
C ILE A 132 17.31 -6.60 2.17
N SER A 133 17.31 -7.19 3.37
CA SER A 133 18.30 -6.79 4.36
C SER A 133 19.66 -7.17 3.79
N ALA A 134 20.57 -6.22 3.78
CA ALA A 134 21.94 -6.49 3.44
C ALA A 134 22.50 -7.38 4.54
N VAL A 135 22.50 -8.65 4.27
CA VAL A 135 23.08 -9.63 5.19
C VAL A 135 24.56 -9.69 4.96
#